data_2046a764ef43c7fd081acb40f26a1d61
#
_entry.id   2046a764ef43c7fd081acb40f26a1d61
#
_cell.length_a   1.000
_cell.length_b   1.000
_cell.length_c   1.000
_cell.angle_alpha   90.00
_cell.angle_beta   90.00
_cell.angle_gamma   90.00
#
_symmetry.space_group_name_H-M   'P 1'
#
loop_
_entity.id
_entity.type
_entity.pdbx_description
1 polymer ?
#
loop_
_entity_poly.entity_id
_entity_poly.type
_entity_poly.pdbx_seq_one_letter_code
_entity_poly.pdbx_strand_id
1 'polypeptide(L)'
;MDGGSSNPRLLEIVALCKRFGEQAALADIAFGVGAGEVLGIIGPNGAGKTTLLETIAGLLPADGGDVLWQGDALAPASRRNVMFYLPDGVRPYRDQFVVQVLSFFAGVYRASSARLGDAIHHLGLAPVLQQRVHALSKGYGRRLMLALGLLAPQPLLLMDEPFDGFDLRQTRDVMELLRALAANGRTLVLAIHQLTDAERVCDRFLFLREGRVIALGSLGELRVRTARPDASLEDLFLALT
;
A
#
# COMPACT_ATOMS: atom_id res chain seq x y z
N MET A 1 -5.45 -22.60 -24.97
CA MET A 1 -6.71 -22.24 -24.27
C MET A 1 -6.34 -21.92 -22.83
N ASP A 2 -5.99 -20.67 -22.59
CA ASP A 2 -5.57 -20.22 -21.26
C ASP A 2 -6.80 -19.92 -20.40
N GLY A 3 -7.16 -20.90 -19.58
CA GLY A 3 -8.18 -20.76 -18.55
C GLY A 3 -7.66 -20.11 -17.28
N GLY A 4 -6.97 -18.98 -17.40
CA GLY A 4 -6.64 -18.13 -16.26
C GLY A 4 -7.91 -17.42 -15.79
N SER A 5 -8.44 -17.77 -14.64
CA SER A 5 -9.50 -17.04 -13.92
C SER A 5 -9.04 -15.60 -13.72
N SER A 6 -9.32 -14.73 -14.69
CA SER A 6 -9.06 -13.29 -14.56
C SER A 6 -10.11 -12.71 -13.62
N ASN A 7 -9.80 -12.67 -12.34
CA ASN A 7 -10.53 -11.81 -11.41
C ASN A 7 -10.60 -10.40 -12.05
N PRO A 8 -11.77 -9.77 -12.21
CA PRO A 8 -11.87 -8.48 -12.88
C PRO A 8 -10.94 -7.48 -12.19
N ARG A 9 -10.13 -6.78 -12.97
CA ARG A 9 -9.18 -5.78 -12.45
C ARG A 9 -9.97 -4.66 -11.78
N LEU A 10 -9.67 -4.44 -10.51
CA LEU A 10 -10.27 -3.36 -9.73
C LEU A 10 -9.57 -2.03 -10.04
N LEU A 11 -8.24 -2.05 -10.09
CA LEU A 11 -7.38 -0.93 -10.46
C LEU A 11 -6.54 -1.33 -11.67
N GLU A 12 -6.42 -0.44 -12.65
CA GLU A 12 -5.50 -0.62 -13.78
C GLU A 12 -4.72 0.67 -14.03
N ILE A 13 -3.41 0.52 -14.17
CA ILE A 13 -2.48 1.60 -14.49
C ILE A 13 -2.03 1.39 -15.92
N VAL A 14 -2.17 2.42 -16.75
CA VAL A 14 -1.90 2.36 -18.19
C VAL A 14 -0.88 3.43 -18.55
N ALA A 15 0.31 3.01 -18.97
CA ALA A 15 1.40 3.86 -19.48
C ALA A 15 1.70 5.10 -18.60
N LEU A 16 1.61 4.95 -17.26
CA LEU A 16 1.75 6.06 -16.32
C LEU A 16 3.18 6.60 -16.34
N CYS A 17 3.30 7.91 -16.53
CA CYS A 17 4.59 8.61 -16.58
C CYS A 17 4.61 9.77 -15.57
N LYS A 18 5.81 10.00 -14.96
CA LYS A 18 6.06 11.15 -14.09
C LYS A 18 7.49 11.63 -14.25
N ARG A 19 7.66 12.94 -14.38
CA ARG A 19 8.98 13.59 -14.47
C ARG A 19 9.11 14.68 -13.40
N PHE A 20 10.36 14.90 -12.97
CA PHE A 20 10.77 16.05 -12.17
C PHE A 20 11.90 16.75 -12.92
N GLY A 21 11.57 17.84 -13.60
CA GLY A 21 12.49 18.45 -14.56
C GLY A 21 12.87 17.48 -15.67
N GLU A 22 14.16 17.27 -15.88
CA GLU A 22 14.66 16.33 -16.89
C GLU A 22 14.63 14.86 -16.45
N GLN A 23 14.53 14.60 -15.15
CA GLN A 23 14.56 13.25 -14.60
C GLN A 23 13.20 12.56 -14.73
N ALA A 24 13.14 11.41 -15.39
CA ALA A 24 11.98 10.55 -15.39
C ALA A 24 11.95 9.73 -14.09
N ALA A 25 10.96 9.99 -13.23
CA ALA A 25 10.75 9.24 -12.01
C ALA A 25 9.86 8.01 -12.24
N LEU A 26 8.94 8.07 -13.20
CA LEU A 26 8.14 6.96 -13.69
C LEU A 26 8.13 6.99 -15.22
N ALA A 27 8.32 5.84 -15.86
CA ALA A 27 8.38 5.73 -17.30
C ALA A 27 7.60 4.50 -17.78
N ASP A 28 6.45 4.74 -18.38
CA ASP A 28 5.59 3.75 -19.01
C ASP A 28 5.17 2.62 -18.03
N ILE A 29 4.70 3.02 -16.85
CA ILE A 29 4.24 2.07 -15.83
C ILE A 29 2.87 1.51 -16.22
N ALA A 30 2.77 0.18 -16.31
CA ALA A 30 1.52 -0.50 -16.62
C ALA A 30 1.37 -1.77 -15.75
N PHE A 31 0.23 -1.88 -15.05
CA PHE A 31 -0.13 -3.07 -14.28
C PHE A 31 -1.60 -3.02 -13.85
N GLY A 32 -2.12 -4.17 -13.40
CA GLY A 32 -3.47 -4.24 -12.83
C GLY A 32 -3.48 -4.95 -11.49
N VAL A 33 -4.45 -4.58 -10.65
CA VAL A 33 -4.69 -5.15 -9.31
C VAL A 33 -6.12 -5.67 -9.26
N GLY A 34 -6.27 -6.92 -8.80
CA GLY A 34 -7.57 -7.56 -8.61
C GLY A 34 -8.27 -7.12 -7.32
N ALA A 35 -9.57 -7.35 -7.21
CA ALA A 35 -10.30 -7.11 -5.97
C ALA A 35 -9.85 -8.10 -4.88
N GLY A 36 -9.59 -7.59 -3.66
CA GLY A 36 -9.13 -8.41 -2.53
C GLY A 36 -7.67 -8.85 -2.62
N GLU A 37 -6.92 -8.37 -3.62
CA GLU A 37 -5.50 -8.68 -3.81
C GLU A 37 -4.62 -7.81 -2.91
N VAL A 38 -3.49 -8.38 -2.45
CA VAL A 38 -2.37 -7.65 -1.84
C VAL A 38 -1.21 -7.63 -2.83
N LEU A 39 -1.00 -6.49 -3.49
CA LEU A 39 0.12 -6.27 -4.40
C LEU A 39 1.28 -5.57 -3.68
N GLY A 40 2.47 -6.17 -3.70
CA GLY A 40 3.70 -5.55 -3.20
C GLY A 40 4.45 -4.82 -4.32
N ILE A 41 4.74 -3.53 -4.13
CA ILE A 41 5.67 -2.77 -4.98
C ILE A 41 7.04 -2.83 -4.33
N ILE A 42 7.99 -3.46 -5.00
CA ILE A 42 9.33 -3.77 -4.49
C ILE A 42 10.37 -3.09 -5.37
N GLY A 43 11.36 -2.50 -4.74
CA GLY A 43 12.46 -1.85 -5.42
C GLY A 43 13.37 -1.12 -4.43
N PRO A 44 14.61 -0.79 -4.84
CA PRO A 44 15.55 -0.05 -4.01
C PRO A 44 15.03 1.36 -3.70
N ASN A 45 15.72 2.05 -2.79
CA ASN A 45 15.46 3.46 -2.54
C ASN A 45 15.73 4.26 -3.83
N GLY A 46 14.82 5.17 -4.15
CA GLY A 46 14.88 5.94 -5.40
C GLY A 46 14.31 5.22 -6.63
N ALA A 47 13.79 3.99 -6.52
CA ALA A 47 13.16 3.27 -7.64
C ALA A 47 11.88 3.93 -8.16
N GLY A 48 11.25 4.83 -7.38
CA GLY A 48 10.01 5.51 -7.73
C GLY A 48 8.77 4.99 -7.00
N LYS A 49 8.90 4.14 -5.96
CA LYS A 49 7.76 3.54 -5.22
C LYS A 49 6.80 4.58 -4.66
N THR A 50 7.29 5.52 -3.85
CA THR A 50 6.49 6.62 -3.27
C THR A 50 5.87 7.49 -4.37
N THR A 51 6.67 7.86 -5.39
CA THR A 51 6.18 8.64 -6.54
C THR A 51 5.04 7.91 -7.26
N LEU A 52 5.14 6.59 -7.42
CA LEU A 52 4.09 5.78 -8.03
C LEU A 52 2.81 5.80 -7.20
N LEU A 53 2.90 5.54 -5.88
CA LEU A 53 1.74 5.57 -4.99
C LEU A 53 1.08 6.95 -4.95
N GLU A 54 1.86 8.04 -4.84
CA GLU A 54 1.35 9.41 -4.83
C GLU A 54 0.70 9.81 -6.16
N THR A 55 1.27 9.36 -7.29
CA THR A 55 0.69 9.61 -8.61
C THR A 55 -0.62 8.83 -8.78
N ILE A 56 -0.69 7.57 -8.34
CA ILE A 56 -1.93 6.77 -8.34
C ILE A 56 -2.97 7.40 -7.42
N ALA A 57 -2.58 7.88 -6.24
CA ALA A 57 -3.48 8.56 -5.30
C ALA A 57 -4.01 9.92 -5.81
N GLY A 58 -3.37 10.48 -6.85
CA GLY A 58 -3.73 11.80 -7.42
C GLY A 58 -3.16 12.97 -6.62
N LEU A 59 -2.17 12.73 -5.75
CA LEU A 59 -1.44 13.77 -5.01
C LEU A 59 -0.36 14.42 -5.88
N LEU A 60 0.25 13.63 -6.77
CA LEU A 60 1.14 14.12 -7.81
C LEU A 60 0.45 14.03 -9.18
N PRO A 61 0.48 15.11 -10.00
CA PRO A 61 -0.04 15.03 -11.36
C PRO A 61 0.83 14.11 -12.20
N ALA A 62 0.23 13.18 -12.94
CA ALA A 62 0.91 12.40 -13.97
C ALA A 62 1.23 13.30 -15.17
N ASP A 63 2.35 13.02 -15.87
CA ASP A 63 2.72 13.70 -17.11
C ASP A 63 2.22 12.91 -18.34
N GLY A 64 1.71 11.68 -18.14
CA GLY A 64 1.08 10.85 -19.16
C GLY A 64 0.51 9.56 -18.55
N GLY A 65 -0.35 8.90 -19.32
CA GLY A 65 -1.01 7.66 -18.90
C GLY A 65 -2.24 7.86 -18.03
N ASP A 66 -2.93 6.76 -17.75
CA ASP A 66 -4.21 6.75 -17.08
C ASP A 66 -4.25 5.83 -15.86
N VAL A 67 -5.10 6.17 -14.90
CA VAL A 67 -5.52 5.32 -13.78
C VAL A 67 -6.98 4.96 -14.00
N LEU A 68 -7.25 3.68 -14.19
CA LEU A 68 -8.60 3.17 -14.40
C LEU A 68 -9.11 2.47 -13.14
N TRP A 69 -10.37 2.66 -12.83
CA TRP A 69 -11.10 2.00 -11.76
C TRP A 69 -12.24 1.20 -12.34
N GLN A 70 -12.20 -0.12 -12.23
CA GLN A 70 -13.21 -1.03 -12.82
C GLN A 70 -13.41 -0.81 -14.33
N GLY A 71 -12.33 -0.46 -15.04
CA GLY A 71 -12.32 -0.20 -16.48
C GLY A 71 -12.56 1.27 -16.88
N ASP A 72 -13.03 2.12 -15.98
CA ASP A 72 -13.31 3.52 -16.28
C ASP A 72 -12.15 4.43 -15.85
N ALA A 73 -11.83 5.45 -16.65
CA ALA A 73 -10.81 6.43 -16.33
C ALA A 73 -11.17 7.23 -15.07
N LEU A 74 -10.26 7.24 -14.08
CA LEU A 74 -10.50 7.86 -12.79
C LEU A 74 -9.74 9.19 -12.67
N ALA A 75 -10.47 10.29 -12.76
CA ALA A 75 -9.90 11.63 -12.59
C ALA A 75 -9.20 11.78 -11.23
N PRO A 76 -8.04 12.50 -11.14
CA PRO A 76 -7.27 12.64 -9.90
C PRO A 76 -8.11 13.08 -8.69
N ALA A 77 -9.00 14.06 -8.85
CA ALA A 77 -9.87 14.54 -7.78
C ALA A 77 -10.87 13.50 -7.24
N SER A 78 -11.22 12.49 -8.05
CA SER A 78 -12.17 11.43 -7.69
C SER A 78 -11.50 10.23 -7.00
N ARG A 79 -10.18 10.10 -7.09
CA ARG A 79 -9.42 8.95 -6.56
C ARG A 79 -9.59 8.77 -5.05
N ARG A 80 -9.70 9.88 -4.30
CA ARG A 80 -9.98 9.88 -2.86
C ARG A 80 -11.30 9.19 -2.47
N ASN A 81 -12.22 9.00 -3.39
CA ASN A 81 -13.50 8.34 -3.11
C ASN A 81 -13.36 6.81 -3.07
N VAL A 82 -12.37 6.27 -3.77
CA VAL A 82 -12.18 4.82 -3.93
C VAL A 82 -10.86 4.32 -3.33
N MET A 83 -9.91 5.21 -3.05
CA MET A 83 -8.62 4.83 -2.46
C MET A 83 -8.22 5.74 -1.30
N PHE A 84 -7.57 5.14 -0.31
CA PHE A 84 -6.95 5.81 0.82
C PHE A 84 -5.44 5.61 0.74
N TYR A 85 -4.67 6.70 0.79
CA TYR A 85 -3.22 6.64 0.77
C TYR A 85 -2.64 6.91 2.16
N LEU A 86 -1.79 6.00 2.61
CA LEU A 86 -1.03 6.09 3.84
C LEU A 86 0.45 6.35 3.51
N PRO A 87 0.93 7.59 3.57
CA PRO A 87 2.32 7.93 3.30
C PRO A 87 3.24 7.46 4.42
N ASP A 88 4.54 7.30 4.10
CA ASP A 88 5.56 7.17 5.12
C ASP A 88 5.83 8.50 5.85
N GLY A 89 6.26 8.42 7.11
CA GLY A 89 6.78 9.54 7.89
C GLY A 89 5.78 10.63 8.31
N VAL A 90 4.52 10.57 7.85
CA VAL A 90 3.49 11.57 8.19
C VAL A 90 2.89 11.31 9.56
N ARG A 91 2.72 12.37 10.34
CA ARG A 91 2.00 12.36 11.62
C ARG A 91 0.93 13.46 11.62
N PRO A 92 -0.37 13.09 11.74
CA PRO A 92 -1.44 14.07 11.77
C PRO A 92 -1.47 14.79 13.13
N TYR A 93 -1.85 16.05 13.11
CA TYR A 93 -2.26 16.80 14.31
C TYR A 93 -1.38 16.62 15.55
N ARG A 94 -0.10 16.99 15.46
CA ARG A 94 0.95 16.74 16.45
C ARG A 94 0.59 17.06 17.91
N ASP A 95 -0.20 18.11 18.13
CA ASP A 95 -0.58 18.60 19.46
C ASP A 95 -1.90 18.02 20.00
N GLN A 96 -2.59 17.23 19.20
CA GLN A 96 -3.82 16.56 19.60
C GLN A 96 -3.53 15.25 20.34
N PHE A 97 -4.48 14.84 21.19
CA PHE A 97 -4.45 13.51 21.79
C PHE A 97 -4.82 12.44 20.75
N VAL A 98 -4.25 11.24 20.86
CA VAL A 98 -4.53 10.12 19.96
C VAL A 98 -6.03 9.85 19.86
N VAL A 99 -6.74 9.85 20.98
CA VAL A 99 -8.21 9.63 21.00
C VAL A 99 -8.95 10.71 20.22
N GLN A 100 -8.50 11.96 20.26
CA GLN A 100 -9.14 13.05 19.50
C GLN A 100 -8.94 12.86 17.98
N VAL A 101 -7.73 12.50 17.55
CA VAL A 101 -7.43 12.21 16.14
C VAL A 101 -8.30 11.07 15.64
N LEU A 102 -8.35 9.96 16.38
CA LEU A 102 -9.16 8.79 16.01
C LEU A 102 -10.66 9.13 15.93
N SER A 103 -11.18 9.84 16.93
CA SER A 103 -12.60 10.25 16.97
C SER A 103 -12.95 11.21 15.84
N PHE A 104 -12.04 12.15 15.50
CA PHE A 104 -12.21 13.06 14.37
C PHE A 104 -12.34 12.30 13.05
N PHE A 105 -11.39 11.40 12.75
CA PHE A 105 -11.45 10.60 11.52
C PHE A 105 -12.61 9.61 11.50
N ALA A 106 -12.96 9.00 12.64
CA ALA A 106 -14.16 8.19 12.74
C ALA A 106 -15.41 8.99 12.37
N GLY A 107 -15.52 10.24 12.84
CA GLY A 107 -16.59 11.16 12.46
C GLY A 107 -16.59 11.51 10.96
N VAL A 108 -15.44 11.87 10.41
CA VAL A 108 -15.28 12.19 8.97
C VAL A 108 -15.69 11.03 8.08
N TYR A 109 -15.28 9.80 8.45
CA TYR A 109 -15.58 8.59 7.68
C TYR A 109 -16.92 7.94 8.07
N ARG A 110 -17.65 8.50 9.03
CA ARG A 110 -18.88 7.94 9.57
C ARG A 110 -18.71 6.48 10.02
N ALA A 111 -17.52 6.17 10.57
CA ALA A 111 -17.23 4.86 11.11
C ALA A 111 -18.03 4.61 12.37
N SER A 112 -18.54 3.38 12.54
CA SER A 112 -19.24 2.99 13.77
C SER A 112 -18.30 2.98 14.98
N SER A 113 -18.88 3.08 16.19
CA SER A 113 -18.10 2.93 17.43
C SER A 113 -17.43 1.55 17.54
N ALA A 114 -18.06 0.50 17.02
CA ALA A 114 -17.47 -0.83 16.94
C ALA A 114 -16.20 -0.80 16.08
N ARG A 115 -16.26 -0.24 14.85
CA ARG A 115 -15.09 -0.13 13.96
C ARG A 115 -13.96 0.68 14.57
N LEU A 116 -14.27 1.76 15.30
CA LEU A 116 -13.28 2.52 16.06
C LEU A 116 -12.66 1.69 17.18
N GLY A 117 -13.47 0.96 17.94
CA GLY A 117 -13.01 0.05 18.99
C GLY A 117 -12.09 -1.04 18.43
N ASP A 118 -12.47 -1.68 17.33
CA ASP A 118 -11.66 -2.70 16.64
C ASP A 118 -10.31 -2.14 16.17
N ALA A 119 -10.28 -0.94 15.59
CA ALA A 119 -9.04 -0.30 15.16
C ALA A 119 -8.11 -0.03 16.35
N ILE A 120 -8.64 0.46 17.48
CA ILE A 120 -7.88 0.68 18.72
C ILE A 120 -7.33 -0.65 19.26
N HIS A 121 -8.16 -1.69 19.29
CA HIS A 121 -7.81 -3.01 19.82
C HIS A 121 -6.73 -3.69 18.97
N HIS A 122 -6.96 -3.87 17.68
CA HIS A 122 -6.04 -4.58 16.77
C HIS A 122 -4.68 -3.91 16.66
N LEU A 123 -4.63 -2.58 16.78
CA LEU A 123 -3.37 -1.84 16.72
C LEU A 123 -2.78 -1.51 18.11
N GLY A 124 -3.39 -2.03 19.19
CA GLY A 124 -2.87 -1.87 20.54
C GLY A 124 -2.70 -0.42 20.97
N LEU A 125 -3.62 0.47 20.57
CA LEU A 125 -3.53 1.92 20.84
C LEU A 125 -4.07 2.33 22.21
N ALA A 126 -4.74 1.44 22.94
CA ALA A 126 -5.36 1.74 24.24
C ALA A 126 -4.41 2.44 25.23
N PRO A 127 -3.13 2.01 25.41
CA PRO A 127 -2.22 2.63 26.38
C PRO A 127 -1.84 4.07 26.04
N VAL A 128 -2.01 4.51 24.80
CA VAL A 128 -1.54 5.83 24.32
C VAL A 128 -2.66 6.79 23.94
N LEU A 129 -3.92 6.41 24.15
CA LEU A 129 -5.09 7.23 23.76
C LEU A 129 -5.05 8.65 24.36
N GLN A 130 -4.52 8.81 25.56
CA GLN A 130 -4.39 10.08 26.27
C GLN A 130 -3.02 10.74 26.06
N GLN A 131 -2.18 10.21 25.19
CA GLN A 131 -0.92 10.83 24.81
C GLN A 131 -1.10 11.76 23.61
N ARG A 132 -0.28 12.81 23.54
CA ARG A 132 -0.22 13.68 22.37
C ARG A 132 0.54 12.97 21.23
N VAL A 133 0.13 13.20 19.99
CA VAL A 133 0.72 12.56 18.81
C VAL A 133 2.22 12.78 18.70
N HIS A 134 2.72 13.99 19.07
CA HIS A 134 4.16 14.26 19.04
C HIS A 134 4.97 13.46 20.08
N ALA A 135 4.34 12.99 21.15
CA ALA A 135 4.99 12.21 22.21
C ALA A 135 5.03 10.69 21.89
N LEU A 136 4.40 10.27 20.82
CA LEU A 136 4.38 8.86 20.42
C LEU A 136 5.77 8.40 19.94
N SER A 137 6.14 7.17 20.28
CA SER A 137 7.23 6.48 19.61
C SER A 137 6.96 6.34 18.10
N LYS A 138 7.99 6.03 17.30
CA LYS A 138 7.83 5.76 15.86
C LYS A 138 6.78 4.68 15.61
N GLY A 139 6.84 3.55 16.34
CA GLY A 139 5.89 2.45 16.21
C GLY A 139 4.46 2.84 16.56
N TYR A 140 4.22 3.57 17.65
CA TYR A 140 2.87 4.03 17.99
C TYR A 140 2.35 5.07 16.98
N GLY A 141 3.21 5.94 16.45
CA GLY A 141 2.85 6.84 15.37
C GLY A 141 2.39 6.09 14.13
N ARG A 142 3.12 5.00 13.75
CA ARG A 142 2.74 4.15 12.62
C ARG A 142 1.42 3.43 12.86
N ARG A 143 1.21 2.86 14.05
CA ARG A 143 -0.06 2.22 14.43
C ARG A 143 -1.24 3.20 14.36
N LEU A 144 -1.05 4.44 14.80
CA LEU A 144 -2.07 5.49 14.66
C LEU A 144 -2.44 5.71 13.19
N MET A 145 -1.44 5.82 12.30
CA MET A 145 -1.67 6.00 10.87
C MET A 145 -2.41 4.81 10.25
N LEU A 146 -2.03 3.59 10.61
CA LEU A 146 -2.74 2.37 10.18
C LEU A 146 -4.20 2.37 10.67
N ALA A 147 -4.46 2.83 11.91
CA ALA A 147 -5.83 2.95 12.43
C ALA A 147 -6.68 3.88 11.57
N LEU A 148 -6.11 4.98 11.07
CA LEU A 148 -6.84 5.88 10.16
C LEU A 148 -7.21 5.16 8.85
N GLY A 149 -6.31 4.33 8.31
CA GLY A 149 -6.59 3.47 7.16
C GLY A 149 -7.69 2.44 7.43
N LEU A 150 -7.73 1.87 8.65
CA LEU A 150 -8.79 0.95 9.06
C LEU A 150 -10.15 1.65 9.15
N LEU A 151 -10.18 2.90 9.61
CA LEU A 151 -11.40 3.70 9.68
C LEU A 151 -11.89 4.16 8.32
N ALA A 152 -10.99 4.32 7.35
CA ALA A 152 -11.31 4.80 6.02
C ALA A 152 -12.24 3.82 5.27
N PRO A 153 -13.33 4.30 4.61
CA PRO A 153 -14.29 3.43 3.93
C PRO A 153 -13.83 2.91 2.57
N GLN A 154 -12.78 3.50 2.02
CA GLN A 154 -12.31 3.21 0.66
C GLN A 154 -11.96 1.74 0.46
N PRO A 155 -12.34 1.12 -0.66
CA PRO A 155 -12.06 -0.29 -0.95
C PRO A 155 -10.59 -0.58 -1.27
N LEU A 156 -9.81 0.43 -1.69
CA LEU A 156 -8.38 0.31 -1.98
C LEU A 156 -7.55 1.10 -0.96
N LEU A 157 -6.55 0.44 -0.38
CA LEU A 157 -5.55 1.05 0.49
C LEU A 157 -4.18 1.04 -0.19
N LEU A 158 -3.60 2.22 -0.38
CA LEU A 158 -2.22 2.40 -0.83
C LEU A 158 -1.39 2.71 0.41
N MET A 159 -0.33 1.96 0.67
CA MET A 159 0.49 2.15 1.88
C MET A 159 1.97 2.19 1.52
N ASP A 160 2.65 3.24 1.95
CA ASP A 160 4.09 3.37 1.80
C ASP A 160 4.79 2.93 3.09
N GLU A 161 5.64 1.92 2.99
CA GLU A 161 6.42 1.32 4.08
C GLU A 161 5.57 0.98 5.34
N PRO A 162 4.49 0.15 5.21
CA PRO A 162 3.53 -0.06 6.30
C PRO A 162 4.14 -0.68 7.56
N PHE A 163 5.31 -1.35 7.46
CA PHE A 163 5.97 -2.07 8.55
C PHE A 163 7.10 -1.28 9.20
N ASP A 164 7.45 -0.08 8.68
CA ASP A 164 8.59 0.68 9.19
C ASP A 164 8.37 1.14 10.64
N GLY A 165 9.38 0.90 11.47
CA GLY A 165 9.36 1.28 12.89
C GLY A 165 8.75 0.24 13.82
N PHE A 166 8.39 -0.95 13.32
CA PHE A 166 7.92 -2.07 14.13
C PHE A 166 9.04 -3.06 14.45
N ASP A 167 8.95 -3.70 15.62
CA ASP A 167 9.71 -4.90 15.91
C ASP A 167 9.11 -6.13 15.20
N LEU A 168 9.83 -7.26 15.25
CA LEU A 168 9.43 -8.47 14.54
C LEU A 168 8.02 -8.98 14.90
N ARG A 169 7.62 -8.87 16.20
CA ARG A 169 6.30 -9.31 16.65
C ARG A 169 5.21 -8.36 16.13
N GLN A 170 5.45 -7.07 16.27
CA GLN A 170 4.51 -6.04 15.79
C GLN A 170 4.32 -6.12 14.27
N THR A 171 5.40 -6.36 13.52
CA THR A 171 5.34 -6.57 12.07
C THR A 171 4.42 -7.74 11.71
N ARG A 172 4.55 -8.87 12.43
CA ARG A 172 3.68 -10.04 12.22
C ARG A 172 2.22 -9.72 12.49
N ASP A 173 1.91 -9.06 13.64
CA ASP A 173 0.55 -8.71 14.02
C ASP A 173 -0.10 -7.80 12.94
N VAL A 174 0.66 -6.83 12.39
CA VAL A 174 0.20 -5.94 11.32
C VAL A 174 0.02 -6.70 10.00
N MET A 175 0.91 -7.63 9.65
CA MET A 175 0.73 -8.47 8.45
C MET A 175 -0.55 -9.29 8.52
N GLU A 176 -0.82 -9.94 9.66
CA GLU A 176 -2.06 -10.69 9.89
C GLU A 176 -3.29 -9.80 9.74
N LEU A 177 -3.24 -8.58 10.27
CA LEU A 177 -4.30 -7.59 10.13
C LEU A 177 -4.51 -7.20 8.66
N LEU A 178 -3.46 -6.91 7.90
CA LEU A 178 -3.56 -6.56 6.48
C LEU A 178 -4.10 -7.73 5.64
N ARG A 179 -3.66 -8.96 5.91
CA ARG A 179 -4.20 -10.17 5.28
C ARG A 179 -5.70 -10.37 5.60
N ALA A 180 -6.11 -10.13 6.85
CA ALA A 180 -7.52 -10.17 7.23
C ALA A 180 -8.36 -9.12 6.51
N LEU A 181 -7.83 -7.90 6.32
CA LEU A 181 -8.51 -6.86 5.52
C LEU A 181 -8.71 -7.30 4.07
N ALA A 182 -7.69 -7.89 3.44
CA ALA A 182 -7.78 -8.39 2.07
C ALA A 182 -8.81 -9.53 1.96
N ALA A 183 -8.79 -10.48 2.89
CA ALA A 183 -9.77 -11.58 2.96
C ALA A 183 -11.22 -11.06 3.13
N ASN A 184 -11.40 -9.87 3.75
CA ASN A 184 -12.68 -9.19 3.89
C ASN A 184 -13.00 -8.23 2.73
N GLY A 185 -12.32 -8.37 1.58
CA GLY A 185 -12.62 -7.67 0.34
C GLY A 185 -11.92 -6.32 0.15
N ARG A 186 -11.02 -5.90 1.05
CA ARG A 186 -10.16 -4.74 0.82
C ARG A 186 -9.04 -5.10 -0.14
N THR A 187 -8.71 -4.21 -1.06
CA THR A 187 -7.54 -4.34 -1.94
C THR A 187 -6.40 -3.52 -1.37
N LEU A 188 -5.18 -4.06 -1.38
CA LEU A 188 -4.02 -3.42 -0.81
C LEU A 188 -2.91 -3.29 -1.86
N VAL A 189 -2.28 -2.11 -1.94
CA VAL A 189 -1.03 -1.90 -2.69
C VAL A 189 -0.01 -1.35 -1.72
N LEU A 190 1.04 -2.12 -1.48
CA LEU A 190 2.02 -1.87 -0.45
C LEU A 190 3.39 -1.61 -1.07
N ALA A 191 3.99 -0.45 -0.86
CA ALA A 191 5.42 -0.27 -1.15
C ALA A 191 6.23 -0.81 0.04
N ILE A 192 7.09 -1.79 -0.22
CA ILE A 192 7.83 -2.51 0.81
C ILE A 192 9.30 -2.62 0.37
N HIS A 193 10.23 -2.36 1.28
CA HIS A 193 11.66 -2.52 1.01
C HIS A 193 12.22 -3.86 1.51
N GLN A 194 11.60 -4.48 2.51
CA GLN A 194 12.02 -5.78 3.04
C GLN A 194 11.35 -6.92 2.28
N LEU A 195 12.11 -7.64 1.49
CA LEU A 195 11.61 -8.72 0.62
C LEU A 195 10.98 -9.88 1.40
N THR A 196 11.55 -10.21 2.56
CA THR A 196 11.01 -11.25 3.46
C THR A 196 9.61 -10.90 4.00
N ASP A 197 9.35 -9.62 4.23
CA ASP A 197 8.04 -9.15 4.68
C ASP A 197 7.03 -9.16 3.53
N ALA A 198 7.46 -8.71 2.35
CA ALA A 198 6.64 -8.75 1.15
C ALA A 198 6.21 -10.19 0.81
N GLU A 199 7.13 -11.16 0.83
CA GLU A 199 6.86 -12.56 0.53
C GLU A 199 5.78 -13.18 1.44
N ARG A 200 5.67 -12.70 2.69
CA ARG A 200 4.69 -13.18 3.67
C ARG A 200 3.31 -12.57 3.52
N VAL A 201 3.22 -11.32 3.05
CA VAL A 201 1.97 -10.57 3.07
C VAL A 201 1.34 -10.38 1.70
N CYS A 202 2.13 -10.39 0.61
CA CYS A 202 1.65 -10.09 -0.73
C CYS A 202 1.27 -11.36 -1.52
N ASP A 203 0.29 -11.25 -2.39
CA ASP A 203 -0.13 -12.28 -3.35
C ASP A 203 0.69 -12.20 -4.65
N ARG A 204 0.99 -10.96 -5.07
CA ARG A 204 1.80 -10.66 -6.26
C ARG A 204 2.79 -9.54 -5.97
N PHE A 205 3.83 -9.48 -6.80
CA PHE A 205 4.96 -8.57 -6.65
C PHE A 205 5.19 -7.80 -7.95
N LEU A 206 5.28 -6.49 -7.84
CA LEU A 206 5.71 -5.60 -8.91
C LEU A 206 7.13 -5.14 -8.58
N PHE A 207 8.11 -5.58 -9.37
CA PHE A 207 9.50 -5.13 -9.23
C PHE A 207 9.69 -3.82 -9.99
N LEU A 208 10.06 -2.78 -9.26
CA LEU A 208 10.29 -1.44 -9.78
C LEU A 208 11.78 -1.08 -9.69
N ARG A 209 12.35 -0.62 -10.79
CA ARG A 209 13.71 -0.10 -10.84
C ARG A 209 13.78 1.08 -11.81
N GLU A 210 14.41 2.17 -11.38
CA GLU A 210 14.61 3.37 -12.19
C GLU A 210 13.32 3.86 -12.88
N GLY A 211 12.20 3.83 -12.13
CA GLY A 211 10.89 4.24 -12.61
C GLY A 211 10.26 3.31 -13.65
N ARG A 212 10.71 2.06 -13.79
CA ARG A 212 10.16 1.07 -14.74
C ARG A 212 9.77 -0.22 -14.04
N VAL A 213 8.72 -0.86 -14.57
CA VAL A 213 8.35 -2.22 -14.14
C VAL A 213 9.28 -3.23 -14.79
N ILE A 214 10.04 -3.95 -13.96
CA ILE A 214 10.98 -5.01 -14.43
C ILE A 214 10.27 -6.35 -14.51
N ALA A 215 9.42 -6.64 -13.49
CA ALA A 215 8.64 -7.86 -13.44
C ALA A 215 7.36 -7.63 -12.65
N LEU A 216 6.34 -8.43 -12.95
CA LEU A 216 5.08 -8.50 -12.24
C LEU A 216 4.61 -9.96 -12.24
N GLY A 217 4.18 -10.45 -11.09
CA GLY A 217 3.63 -11.80 -10.95
C GLY A 217 3.57 -12.28 -9.50
N SER A 218 2.92 -13.40 -9.27
CA SER A 218 3.02 -14.17 -8.03
C SER A 218 4.42 -14.78 -7.88
N LEU A 219 4.75 -15.26 -6.68
CA LEU A 219 6.04 -15.92 -6.44
C LEU A 219 6.25 -17.10 -7.41
N GLY A 220 5.18 -17.91 -7.65
CA GLY A 220 5.22 -19.02 -8.57
C GLY A 220 5.50 -18.60 -10.02
N GLU A 221 4.81 -17.57 -10.51
CA GLU A 221 5.01 -17.03 -11.88
C GLU A 221 6.43 -16.47 -12.06
N LEU A 222 6.96 -15.78 -11.06
CA LEU A 222 8.32 -15.24 -11.09
C LEU A 222 9.38 -16.36 -11.07
N ARG A 223 9.15 -17.44 -10.31
CA ARG A 223 10.00 -18.63 -10.30
C ARG A 223 10.04 -19.32 -11.67
N VAL A 224 8.88 -19.48 -12.30
CA VAL A 224 8.79 -20.04 -13.67
C VAL A 224 9.53 -19.15 -14.67
N ARG A 225 9.30 -17.83 -14.62
CA ARG A 225 9.95 -16.85 -15.52
C ARG A 225 11.47 -16.86 -15.44
N THR A 226 12.02 -17.11 -14.25
CA THR A 226 13.48 -17.14 -14.01
C THR A 226 14.09 -18.53 -14.11
N ALA A 227 13.28 -19.58 -14.31
CA ALA A 227 13.68 -20.99 -14.27
C ALA A 227 14.34 -21.38 -12.92
N ARG A 228 13.87 -20.79 -11.80
CA ARG A 228 14.40 -21.01 -10.45
C ARG A 228 13.27 -21.45 -9.50
N PRO A 229 12.90 -22.73 -9.45
CA PRO A 229 11.69 -23.21 -8.75
C PRO A 229 11.72 -23.00 -7.25
N ASP A 230 12.90 -23.00 -6.62
CA ASP A 230 13.06 -22.90 -5.17
C ASP A 230 13.59 -21.53 -4.70
N ALA A 231 13.74 -20.56 -5.62
CA ALA A 231 14.28 -19.24 -5.30
C ALA A 231 13.37 -18.47 -4.34
N SER A 232 13.96 -17.77 -3.37
CA SER A 232 13.28 -16.77 -2.55
C SER A 232 12.91 -15.54 -3.38
N LEU A 233 12.03 -14.68 -2.86
CA LEU A 233 11.72 -13.41 -3.51
C LEU A 233 12.98 -12.54 -3.70
N GLU A 234 13.94 -12.63 -2.77
CA GLU A 234 15.23 -11.93 -2.83
C GLU A 234 16.08 -12.44 -4.00
N ASP A 235 16.21 -13.78 -4.14
CA ASP A 235 16.94 -14.37 -5.27
C ASP A 235 16.33 -14.00 -6.62
N LEU A 236 15.00 -13.96 -6.69
CA LEU A 236 14.28 -13.56 -7.90
C LEU A 236 14.47 -12.08 -8.22
N PHE A 237 14.43 -11.22 -7.20
CA PHE A 237 14.70 -9.79 -7.36
C PHE A 237 16.11 -9.55 -7.91
N LEU A 238 17.15 -10.17 -7.31
CA LEU A 238 18.52 -10.06 -7.77
C LEU A 238 18.76 -10.63 -9.18
N ALA A 239 18.01 -11.65 -9.57
CA ALA A 239 18.12 -12.25 -10.89
C ALA A 239 17.45 -11.42 -12.02
N LEU A 240 16.47 -10.57 -11.68
CA LEU A 240 15.68 -9.79 -12.63
C LEU A 240 16.10 -8.32 -12.70
N THR A 241 16.89 -7.84 -11.74
CA THR A 241 17.36 -6.45 -11.64
C THR A 241 18.87 -6.33 -11.85
#